data_c8a410321154833b6c6eebf8a7eda5b2
#
_entry.id   c8a410321154833b6c6eebf8a7eda5b2
#
_cell.length_a   1.000
_cell.length_b   1.000
_cell.length_c   1.000
_cell.angle_alpha   90.00
_cell.angle_beta   90.00
_cell.angle_gamma   90.00
#
_symmetry.space_group_name_H-M   'P 1'
#
loop_
_entity.id
_entity.type
_entity.pdbx_description
1 polymer ?
#
loop_
_entity_poly.entity_id
_entity_poly.type
_entity_poly.pdbx_seq_one_letter_code
_entity_poly.pdbx_strand_id
1 'polypeptide(L)'
;MMVTWSVSTVASCQHSCGRSRCSFENQPRLGGTIRLPARFSALKITRQQTIPRWSLSVYRLLLLILSLPGAPALAQNAIVLVGSGSSVPAPIYNRWTQEYGKQNRNIQMRYLAVGTSEGIKQISHGAGDFSAGEAQLTDKERKEGGLIELPVVLIAIVPIYNLPDVHQELRLSGEVLAAIFLGDVKTWNAPQIAKLNSEITLPSLPIQVINRPGGKGSNYVFTDFLSKVSSKFRAQVGVTASPKWPVGEAAERSSDMADKVRGTRGSIGFVEYQYAVKGSVAQAAVLNAGGRFVKASSESIDAACQAAEAPRWNNFSASLADAPGADSFPITSFTWIYLRTRSSESARTGALVDFLNWIYTDGQQYAAQEGYAALPAPLLAEVRKKVSNLR
;
A
#
# COMPACT_ATOMS: atom_id res chain seq x y z
N MET A 1 21.55 34.15 30.90
CA MET A 1 21.73 34.48 29.49
C MET A 1 20.50 33.94 28.75
N MET A 2 19.50 34.82 28.57
CA MET A 2 18.24 34.47 27.89
C MET A 2 18.42 34.72 26.38
N VAL A 3 18.07 33.77 25.56
CA VAL A 3 18.02 33.88 24.10
C VAL A 3 16.55 33.86 23.69
N THR A 4 16.06 35.02 23.23
CA THR A 4 14.72 35.18 22.66
C THR A 4 14.78 34.97 21.15
N TRP A 5 13.88 34.09 20.61
CA TRP A 5 13.66 33.94 19.17
C TRP A 5 12.42 34.77 18.78
N SER A 6 12.61 35.69 17.81
CA SER A 6 11.52 36.39 17.16
C SER A 6 11.17 35.73 15.83
N VAL A 7 9.86 35.46 15.64
CA VAL A 7 9.30 35.01 14.38
C VAL A 7 8.81 36.21 13.60
N SER A 8 9.37 36.44 12.42
CA SER A 8 8.90 37.47 11.48
C SER A 8 8.00 36.83 10.44
N THR A 9 6.73 37.22 10.48
CA THR A 9 5.73 36.87 9.45
C THR A 9 5.74 37.96 8.39
N VAL A 10 6.06 37.64 7.14
CA VAL A 10 5.88 38.53 5.99
C VAL A 10 4.63 38.10 5.25
N ALA A 11 3.60 38.93 5.32
CA ALA A 11 2.40 38.86 4.49
C ALA A 11 2.56 39.79 3.30
N SER A 12 2.47 39.31 2.07
CA SER A 12 2.27 40.12 0.88
C SER A 12 0.88 39.90 0.34
N CYS A 13 0.07 40.96 0.40
CA CYS A 13 -1.27 41.01 -0.16
C CYS A 13 -1.21 41.84 -1.44
N GLN A 14 -1.68 41.33 -2.58
CA GLN A 14 -2.02 42.16 -3.74
C GLN A 14 -3.41 41.83 -4.28
N HIS A 15 -4.18 42.86 -4.29
CA HIS A 15 -5.53 43.16 -4.70
C HIS A 15 -6.06 42.48 -5.99
N SER A 16 -7.34 42.08 -5.92
CA SER A 16 -8.30 42.54 -6.92
C SER A 16 -9.74 42.39 -6.43
N CYS A 17 -10.56 43.37 -6.76
CA CYS A 17 -11.82 43.83 -6.27
C CYS A 17 -13.04 42.96 -6.70
N GLY A 18 -14.04 42.77 -5.81
CA GLY A 18 -15.34 42.23 -6.18
C GLY A 18 -16.30 42.16 -4.97
N ARG A 19 -17.24 43.12 -4.87
CA ARG A 19 -18.23 43.26 -3.77
C ARG A 19 -19.23 42.12 -3.74
N SER A 20 -19.44 41.49 -2.58
CA SER A 20 -20.73 40.95 -2.15
C SER A 20 -20.79 40.88 -0.62
N ARG A 21 -21.93 41.31 -0.08
CA ARG A 21 -22.23 41.49 1.35
C ARG A 21 -22.22 40.17 2.11
N CYS A 22 -21.53 40.08 3.24
CA CYS A 22 -21.77 39.06 4.24
C CYS A 22 -22.44 39.70 5.47
N SER A 23 -23.62 39.22 5.77
CA SER A 23 -24.38 39.56 6.98
C SER A 23 -23.79 38.76 8.17
N PHE A 24 -23.46 39.45 9.24
CA PHE A 24 -23.11 38.85 10.53
C PHE A 24 -24.39 38.60 11.33
N GLU A 25 -24.62 37.37 11.69
CA GLU A 25 -25.68 36.97 12.62
C GLU A 25 -25.06 36.61 13.98
N ASN A 26 -25.63 37.22 15.02
CA ASN A 26 -25.21 37.17 16.41
C ASN A 26 -25.31 35.75 17.02
N GLN A 27 -24.29 35.33 17.74
CA GLN A 27 -24.43 34.30 18.77
C GLN A 27 -24.17 34.84 20.17
N PRO A 28 -24.94 34.44 21.17
CA PRO A 28 -24.92 35.01 22.53
C PRO A 28 -23.76 34.43 23.37
N ARG A 29 -23.13 35.34 24.13
CA ARG A 29 -22.17 35.02 25.19
C ARG A 29 -22.91 34.43 26.40
N LEU A 30 -22.54 33.22 26.79
CA LEU A 30 -22.89 32.66 28.10
C LEU A 30 -21.67 32.80 29.01
N GLY A 31 -21.74 33.79 29.90
CA GLY A 31 -20.85 33.93 31.05
C GLY A 31 -21.33 33.04 32.18
N GLY A 32 -20.51 32.06 32.56
CA GLY A 32 -20.76 31.23 33.75
C GLY A 32 -19.56 31.30 34.69
N THR A 33 -19.69 32.08 35.77
CA THR A 33 -18.72 32.17 36.87
C THR A 33 -18.95 30.99 37.82
N ILE A 34 -18.01 30.04 37.88
CA ILE A 34 -18.04 28.94 38.85
C ILE A 34 -17.41 29.44 40.15
N ARG A 35 -18.23 29.61 41.24
CA ARG A 35 -17.76 29.82 42.61
C ARG A 35 -17.47 28.47 43.28
N LEU A 36 -16.24 28.26 43.70
CA LEU A 36 -15.83 27.17 44.59
C LEU A 36 -16.17 27.52 46.05
N PRO A 37 -16.78 26.61 46.85
CA PRO A 37 -16.99 26.84 48.25
C PRO A 37 -15.73 26.52 49.07
N ALA A 38 -15.22 27.51 49.78
CA ALA A 38 -14.19 27.35 50.80
C ALA A 38 -14.83 26.85 52.08
N ARG A 39 -14.53 25.63 52.53
CA ARG A 39 -14.65 25.17 53.90
C ARG A 39 -13.45 24.28 54.24
N PHE A 40 -12.42 24.90 54.78
CA PHE A 40 -11.40 24.19 55.53
C PHE A 40 -11.80 24.26 57.01
N SER A 41 -12.24 23.14 57.58
CA SER A 41 -12.37 22.96 59.02
C SER A 41 -11.03 22.50 59.58
N ALA A 42 -10.50 23.28 60.50
CA ALA A 42 -9.25 22.99 61.20
C ALA A 42 -9.45 21.77 62.14
N LEU A 43 -8.71 20.69 61.86
CA LEU A 43 -8.58 19.58 62.81
C LEU A 43 -7.57 19.96 63.90
N LYS A 44 -8.07 20.08 65.14
CA LYS A 44 -7.27 20.20 66.35
C LYS A 44 -6.59 18.86 66.63
N ILE A 45 -5.26 18.80 66.48
CA ILE A 45 -4.46 17.65 66.89
C ILE A 45 -4.21 17.77 68.39
N THR A 46 -4.87 16.94 69.18
CA THR A 46 -4.58 16.77 70.62
C THR A 46 -3.34 15.86 70.77
N ARG A 47 -2.36 16.38 71.43
CA ARG A 47 -1.09 15.74 71.77
C ARG A 47 -1.31 14.73 72.88
N GLN A 48 -1.06 13.44 72.66
CA GLN A 48 -0.50 12.45 73.57
C GLN A 48 -0.81 11.03 73.10
N GLN A 49 0.10 10.45 72.36
CA GLN A 49 0.28 9.00 72.39
C GLN A 49 1.78 8.71 72.33
N THR A 50 2.31 8.13 73.39
CA THR A 50 3.68 7.65 73.55
C THR A 50 3.88 6.43 72.62
N ILE A 51 4.79 6.54 71.68
CA ILE A 51 5.14 5.46 70.72
C ILE A 51 6.02 4.45 71.48
N PRO A 52 5.69 3.15 71.48
CA PRO A 52 6.52 2.14 72.11
C PRO A 52 7.87 1.99 71.37
N ARG A 53 8.93 1.87 72.12
CA ARG A 53 10.34 1.82 71.68
C ARG A 53 10.71 0.64 70.75
N TRP A 54 9.76 -0.19 70.38
CA TRP A 54 9.98 -1.36 69.50
C TRP A 54 9.83 -1.05 68.01
N SER A 55 9.32 0.08 67.63
CA SER A 55 9.01 0.41 66.22
C SER A 55 10.23 0.88 65.39
N LEU A 56 11.35 1.27 66.01
CA LEU A 56 12.48 1.84 65.29
C LEU A 56 13.31 0.79 64.53
N SER A 57 13.32 -0.49 64.98
CA SER A 57 14.03 -1.55 64.31
C SER A 57 13.29 -2.05 63.05
N VAL A 58 11.96 -2.06 63.07
CA VAL A 58 11.15 -2.48 61.90
C VAL A 58 11.18 -1.43 60.81
N TYR A 59 11.19 -0.13 61.15
CA TYR A 59 11.33 0.95 60.19
C TYR A 59 12.70 0.99 59.48
N ARG A 60 13.77 0.61 60.23
CA ARG A 60 15.13 0.50 59.63
C ARG A 60 15.24 -0.67 58.67
N LEU A 61 14.52 -1.77 58.89
CA LEU A 61 14.50 -2.92 57.98
C LEU A 61 13.65 -2.64 56.74
N LEU A 62 12.54 -1.91 56.87
CA LEU A 62 11.68 -1.50 55.72
C LEU A 62 12.36 -0.45 54.84
N LEU A 63 13.17 0.46 55.37
CA LEU A 63 13.93 1.46 54.61
C LEU A 63 15.11 0.86 53.86
N LEU A 64 15.69 -0.28 54.35
CA LEU A 64 16.76 -0.98 53.66
C LEU A 64 16.27 -1.80 52.45
N ILE A 65 14.99 -2.19 52.40
CA ILE A 65 14.41 -2.91 51.27
C ILE A 65 14.01 -1.95 50.14
N LEU A 66 13.75 -0.66 50.43
CA LEU A 66 13.44 0.35 49.41
C LEU A 66 14.65 0.98 48.72
N SER A 67 15.87 0.66 49.17
CA SER A 67 17.11 1.19 48.60
C SER A 67 17.88 0.21 47.70
N LEU A 68 17.26 -0.87 47.25
CA LEU A 68 17.77 -1.59 46.08
C LEU A 68 17.70 -0.64 44.89
N PRO A 69 18.84 -0.21 44.31
CA PRO A 69 18.79 0.50 43.06
C PRO A 69 18.09 -0.43 42.09
N GLY A 70 16.88 -0.07 41.65
CA GLY A 70 16.24 -0.75 40.56
C GLY A 70 17.26 -0.85 39.44
N ALA A 71 17.68 -2.06 39.10
CA ALA A 71 18.61 -2.27 38.01
C ALA A 71 18.05 -1.46 36.86
N PRO A 72 18.84 -0.56 36.23
CA PRO A 72 18.31 0.17 35.06
C PRO A 72 17.86 -0.93 34.10
N ALA A 73 16.55 -0.99 33.87
CA ALA A 73 16.03 -1.77 32.76
C ALA A 73 16.75 -1.18 31.55
N LEU A 74 17.75 -1.89 31.05
CA LEU A 74 18.44 -1.55 29.82
C LEU A 74 17.30 -1.44 28.80
N ALA A 75 16.88 -0.21 28.54
CA ALA A 75 15.95 0.06 27.46
C ALA A 75 16.66 -0.48 26.20
N GLN A 76 16.33 -1.71 25.81
CA GLN A 76 16.82 -2.28 24.57
C GLN A 76 16.38 -1.29 23.49
N ASN A 77 17.37 -0.60 22.89
CA ASN A 77 17.11 0.34 21.81
C ASN A 77 16.33 -0.41 20.73
N ALA A 78 15.08 -0.01 20.53
CA ALA A 78 14.22 -0.64 19.53
C ALA A 78 14.88 -0.52 18.15
N ILE A 79 15.03 -1.64 17.46
CA ILE A 79 15.49 -1.65 16.07
C ILE A 79 14.36 -1.10 15.20
N VAL A 80 14.64 -0.03 14.46
CA VAL A 80 13.67 0.56 13.52
C VAL A 80 14.02 0.10 12.12
N LEU A 81 13.16 -0.71 11.50
CA LEU A 81 13.24 -1.09 10.09
C LEU A 81 12.39 -0.14 9.25
N VAL A 82 12.96 0.35 8.17
CA VAL A 82 12.31 1.29 7.26
C VAL A 82 12.23 0.66 5.87
N GLY A 83 11.00 0.40 5.41
CA GLY A 83 10.70 0.04 4.05
C GLY A 83 10.12 1.20 3.26
N SER A 84 10.33 1.22 1.95
CA SER A 84 9.71 2.21 1.05
C SER A 84 9.30 1.55 -0.27
N GLY A 85 8.49 2.23 -1.07
CA GLY A 85 8.16 1.73 -2.39
C GLY A 85 6.72 1.97 -2.82
N SER A 86 6.14 1.01 -3.52
CA SER A 86 4.82 1.10 -4.11
C SER A 86 3.70 1.28 -3.09
N SER A 87 2.67 2.03 -3.46
CA SER A 87 1.41 2.08 -2.71
C SER A 87 0.58 0.80 -2.83
N VAL A 88 0.86 -0.03 -3.85
CA VAL A 88 0.13 -1.28 -4.10
C VAL A 88 0.22 -2.23 -2.91
N PRO A 89 1.41 -2.61 -2.39
CA PRO A 89 1.53 -3.51 -1.25
C PRO A 89 1.45 -2.79 0.11
N ALA A 90 1.26 -1.46 0.15
CA ALA A 90 1.27 -0.73 1.41
C ALA A 90 0.24 -1.25 2.45
N PRO A 91 -1.02 -1.61 2.09
CA PRO A 91 -1.97 -2.16 3.05
C PRO A 91 -1.47 -3.43 3.75
N ILE A 92 -0.90 -4.38 2.99
CA ILE A 92 -0.40 -5.63 3.59
C ILE A 92 0.86 -5.39 4.43
N TYR A 93 1.78 -4.52 4.02
CA TYR A 93 2.94 -4.15 4.84
C TYR A 93 2.53 -3.49 6.15
N ASN A 94 1.51 -2.60 6.12
CA ASN A 94 0.97 -1.99 7.33
C ASN A 94 0.34 -3.05 8.26
N ARG A 95 -0.40 -4.01 7.71
CA ARG A 95 -0.95 -5.13 8.47
C ARG A 95 0.16 -5.97 9.10
N TRP A 96 1.16 -6.37 8.32
CA TRP A 96 2.30 -7.14 8.81
C TRP A 96 3.09 -6.40 9.89
N THR A 97 3.32 -5.10 9.72
CA THR A 97 3.98 -4.27 10.74
C THR A 97 3.24 -4.31 12.06
N GLN A 98 1.92 -4.20 12.03
CA GLN A 98 1.09 -4.26 13.23
C GLN A 98 1.12 -5.64 13.89
N GLU A 99 0.93 -6.71 13.13
CA GLU A 99 0.85 -8.06 13.66
C GLU A 99 2.21 -8.57 14.15
N TYR A 100 3.27 -8.32 13.39
CA TYR A 100 4.63 -8.67 13.80
C TYR A 100 5.08 -7.89 15.04
N GLY A 101 4.76 -6.61 15.12
CA GLY A 101 5.09 -5.75 16.25
C GLY A 101 4.42 -6.16 17.57
N LYS A 102 3.26 -6.82 17.53
CA LYS A 102 2.62 -7.38 18.73
C LYS A 102 3.48 -8.47 19.40
N GLN A 103 4.20 -9.25 18.59
CA GLN A 103 5.04 -10.36 19.03
C GLN A 103 6.50 -9.94 19.28
N ASN A 104 6.97 -8.86 18.63
CA ASN A 104 8.35 -8.40 18.62
C ASN A 104 8.45 -6.93 19.04
N ARG A 105 8.21 -6.64 20.33
CA ARG A 105 8.13 -5.28 20.89
C ARG A 105 9.41 -4.44 20.76
N ASN A 106 10.55 -5.09 20.57
CA ASN A 106 11.86 -4.47 20.36
C ASN A 106 12.13 -4.09 18.89
N ILE A 107 11.20 -4.44 17.97
CA ILE A 107 11.31 -4.10 16.54
C ILE A 107 10.15 -3.18 16.16
N GLN A 108 10.49 -2.01 15.64
CA GLN A 108 9.54 -1.07 15.05
C GLN A 108 9.73 -1.08 13.54
N MET A 109 8.64 -1.00 12.81
CA MET A 109 8.68 -0.99 11.36
C MET A 109 7.86 0.17 10.80
N ARG A 110 8.32 0.71 9.67
CA ARG A 110 7.63 1.76 8.92
C ARG A 110 7.69 1.44 7.43
N TYR A 111 6.58 1.61 6.75
CA TYR A 111 6.53 1.51 5.30
C TYR A 111 6.07 2.84 4.70
N LEU A 112 6.84 3.36 3.73
CA LEU A 112 6.61 4.65 3.07
C LEU A 112 6.21 4.42 1.61
N ALA A 113 4.97 4.76 1.27
CA ALA A 113 4.44 4.63 -0.09
C ALA A 113 4.90 5.78 -0.99
N VAL A 114 6.11 5.67 -1.56
CA VAL A 114 6.75 6.67 -2.43
C VAL A 114 6.63 6.35 -3.93
N GLY A 115 6.16 5.16 -4.29
CA GLY A 115 6.11 4.61 -5.65
C GLY A 115 7.23 3.62 -5.92
N THR A 116 6.99 2.69 -6.85
CA THR A 116 7.92 1.59 -7.17
C THR A 116 9.29 2.10 -7.63
N SER A 117 9.31 2.99 -8.61
CA SER A 117 10.57 3.51 -9.15
C SER A 117 11.39 4.29 -8.12
N GLU A 118 10.75 5.11 -7.31
CA GLU A 118 11.43 5.85 -6.24
C GLU A 118 11.93 4.91 -5.15
N GLY A 119 11.15 3.90 -4.78
CA GLY A 119 11.56 2.87 -3.83
C GLY A 119 12.80 2.10 -4.27
N ILE A 120 12.84 1.63 -5.53
CA ILE A 120 14.02 0.96 -6.10
C ILE A 120 15.23 1.90 -6.07
N LYS A 121 15.05 3.16 -6.46
CA LYS A 121 16.11 4.17 -6.41
C LYS A 121 16.63 4.37 -4.99
N GLN A 122 15.77 4.52 -4.00
CA GLN A 122 16.15 4.72 -2.60
C GLN A 122 16.99 3.53 -2.08
N ILE A 123 16.51 2.30 -2.27
CA ILE A 123 17.24 1.11 -1.79
C ILE A 123 18.57 0.91 -2.52
N SER A 124 18.67 1.24 -3.82
CA SER A 124 19.92 1.19 -4.58
C SER A 124 20.97 2.16 -4.05
N HIS A 125 20.55 3.30 -3.50
CA HIS A 125 21.45 4.29 -2.88
C HIS A 125 21.64 4.08 -1.37
N GLY A 126 21.20 2.96 -0.83
CA GLY A 126 21.40 2.64 0.58
C GLY A 126 20.39 3.23 1.54
N ALA A 127 19.32 3.87 1.06
CA ALA A 127 18.27 4.40 1.91
C ALA A 127 17.25 3.32 2.28
N GLY A 128 16.97 3.19 3.58
CA GLY A 128 16.07 2.18 4.13
C GLY A 128 16.68 0.78 4.20
N ASP A 129 15.90 -0.17 4.70
CA ASP A 129 16.30 -1.57 4.90
C ASP A 129 15.79 -2.47 3.77
N PHE A 130 14.61 -2.13 3.22
CA PHE A 130 14.02 -2.80 2.06
C PHE A 130 13.19 -1.82 1.23
N SER A 131 12.88 -2.24 0.00
CA SER A 131 11.87 -1.56 -0.81
C SER A 131 10.88 -2.58 -1.35
N ALA A 132 9.73 -2.13 -1.84
CA ALA A 132 8.73 -3.02 -2.42
C ALA A 132 8.04 -2.41 -3.64
N GLY A 133 7.62 -3.27 -4.56
CA GLY A 133 6.95 -2.84 -5.79
C GLY A 133 6.59 -3.99 -6.71
N GLU A 134 6.14 -3.66 -7.92
CA GLU A 134 5.61 -4.63 -8.89
C GLU A 134 6.49 -4.76 -10.13
N ALA A 135 7.45 -3.84 -10.33
CA ALA A 135 8.38 -3.94 -11.44
C ALA A 135 9.51 -4.93 -11.11
N GLN A 136 9.83 -5.82 -12.04
CA GLN A 136 11.02 -6.63 -11.92
C GLN A 136 12.28 -5.74 -12.03
N LEU A 137 13.31 -6.08 -11.25
CA LEU A 137 14.59 -5.40 -11.35
C LEU A 137 15.21 -5.60 -12.73
N THR A 138 15.81 -4.57 -13.27
CA THR A 138 16.64 -4.66 -14.46
C THR A 138 17.98 -5.34 -14.12
N ASP A 139 18.69 -5.84 -15.14
CA ASP A 139 20.03 -6.40 -14.97
C ASP A 139 21.00 -5.39 -14.35
N LYS A 140 20.84 -4.12 -14.67
CA LYS A 140 21.61 -3.02 -14.08
C LYS A 140 21.37 -2.90 -12.58
N GLU A 141 20.12 -2.88 -12.16
CA GLU A 141 19.75 -2.77 -10.74
C GLU A 141 20.22 -3.99 -9.94
N ARG A 142 20.14 -5.20 -10.52
CA ARG A 142 20.68 -6.43 -9.89
C ARG A 142 22.20 -6.40 -9.77
N LYS A 143 22.92 -6.09 -10.86
CA LYS A 143 24.39 -6.19 -10.91
C LYS A 143 25.08 -4.98 -10.29
N GLU A 144 24.72 -3.77 -10.72
CA GLU A 144 25.37 -2.53 -10.27
C GLU A 144 24.76 -2.04 -8.94
N GLY A 145 23.45 -2.17 -8.77
CA GLY A 145 22.74 -1.81 -7.52
C GLY A 145 22.92 -2.83 -6.40
N GLY A 146 23.45 -4.03 -6.70
CA GLY A 146 23.60 -5.11 -5.73
C GLY A 146 22.26 -5.50 -5.10
N LEU A 147 21.18 -5.50 -5.89
CA LEU A 147 19.83 -5.80 -5.42
C LEU A 147 19.40 -7.21 -5.78
N ILE A 148 18.59 -7.79 -4.92
CA ILE A 148 17.80 -8.99 -5.18
C ILE A 148 16.32 -8.68 -4.99
N GLU A 149 15.47 -9.46 -5.62
CA GLU A 149 14.02 -9.40 -5.48
C GLU A 149 13.46 -10.75 -5.07
N LEU A 150 12.46 -10.72 -4.17
CA LEU A 150 11.72 -11.89 -3.75
C LEU A 150 10.22 -11.60 -3.86
N PRO A 151 9.41 -12.53 -4.39
CA PRO A 151 7.96 -12.33 -4.45
C PRO A 151 7.38 -12.41 -3.03
N VAL A 152 6.34 -11.61 -2.75
CA VAL A 152 5.78 -11.48 -1.38
C VAL A 152 4.33 -11.90 -1.32
N VAL A 153 3.48 -11.37 -2.19
CA VAL A 153 2.08 -11.75 -2.39
C VAL A 153 1.69 -11.57 -3.85
N LEU A 154 0.55 -12.14 -4.23
CA LEU A 154 -0.06 -11.94 -5.53
C LEU A 154 -1.05 -10.78 -5.50
N ILE A 155 -1.12 -10.05 -6.61
CA ILE A 155 -2.04 -8.93 -6.81
C ILE A 155 -2.75 -9.05 -8.15
N ALA A 156 -3.89 -8.36 -8.27
CA ALA A 156 -4.53 -8.08 -9.55
C ALA A 156 -4.74 -6.58 -9.74
N ILE A 157 -4.55 -6.11 -10.97
CA ILE A 157 -4.95 -4.79 -11.43
C ILE A 157 -6.23 -4.94 -12.24
N VAL A 158 -7.31 -4.32 -11.77
CA VAL A 158 -8.63 -4.50 -12.36
C VAL A 158 -9.07 -3.25 -13.12
N PRO A 159 -9.58 -3.39 -14.35
CA PRO A 159 -10.28 -2.30 -15.05
C PRO A 159 -11.57 -1.99 -14.30
N ILE A 160 -11.71 -0.72 -13.89
CA ILE A 160 -12.90 -0.21 -13.23
C ILE A 160 -13.58 0.83 -14.12
N TYR A 161 -14.91 0.90 -14.05
CA TYR A 161 -15.67 1.80 -14.91
C TYR A 161 -16.89 2.40 -14.21
N ASN A 162 -17.46 3.45 -14.81
CA ASN A 162 -18.69 4.07 -14.35
C ASN A 162 -19.71 4.23 -15.50
N LEU A 163 -20.57 3.23 -15.61
CA LEU A 163 -21.72 3.20 -16.51
C LEU A 163 -22.98 2.93 -15.69
N PRO A 164 -23.60 3.95 -15.08
CA PRO A 164 -24.66 3.75 -14.09
C PRO A 164 -25.93 3.09 -14.68
N ASP A 165 -26.12 3.19 -15.99
CA ASP A 165 -27.27 2.61 -16.69
C ASP A 165 -27.01 1.17 -17.20
N VAL A 166 -25.81 0.62 -16.93
CA VAL A 166 -25.40 -0.75 -17.28
C VAL A 166 -25.32 -1.58 -16.02
N HIS A 167 -26.28 -2.47 -15.83
CA HIS A 167 -26.37 -3.32 -14.64
C HIS A 167 -25.77 -4.72 -14.83
N GLN A 168 -25.57 -5.11 -16.08
CA GLN A 168 -24.94 -6.37 -16.44
C GLN A 168 -23.42 -6.26 -16.34
N GLU A 169 -22.75 -7.41 -16.27
CA GLU A 169 -21.30 -7.49 -16.26
C GLU A 169 -20.71 -7.03 -17.60
N LEU A 170 -19.91 -5.98 -17.58
CA LEU A 170 -19.18 -5.51 -18.75
C LEU A 170 -17.99 -6.41 -19.05
N ARG A 171 -17.89 -6.86 -20.30
CA ARG A 171 -16.82 -7.72 -20.81
C ARG A 171 -15.89 -6.93 -21.72
N LEU A 172 -14.58 -7.00 -21.46
CA LEU A 172 -13.54 -6.33 -22.25
C LEU A 172 -12.45 -7.33 -22.61
N SER A 173 -11.96 -7.26 -23.85
CA SER A 173 -10.72 -7.97 -24.20
C SER A 173 -9.49 -7.09 -23.94
N GLY A 174 -8.32 -7.70 -23.81
CA GLY A 174 -7.08 -6.95 -23.65
C GLY A 174 -6.79 -6.02 -24.83
N GLU A 175 -7.15 -6.42 -26.05
CA GLU A 175 -7.02 -5.59 -27.27
C GLU A 175 -7.93 -4.36 -27.20
N VAL A 176 -9.18 -4.52 -26.73
CA VAL A 176 -10.11 -3.40 -26.54
C VAL A 176 -9.63 -2.46 -25.45
N LEU A 177 -9.13 -3.01 -24.31
CA LEU A 177 -8.52 -2.19 -23.26
C LEU A 177 -7.33 -1.40 -23.81
N ALA A 178 -6.43 -2.03 -24.55
CA ALA A 178 -5.30 -1.35 -25.18
C ALA A 178 -5.77 -0.21 -26.11
N ALA A 179 -6.77 -0.46 -26.94
CA ALA A 179 -7.32 0.53 -27.87
C ALA A 179 -7.99 1.72 -27.15
N ILE A 180 -8.64 1.48 -26.00
CA ILE A 180 -9.20 2.54 -25.15
C ILE A 180 -8.07 3.42 -24.59
N PHE A 181 -7.04 2.83 -24.00
CA PHE A 181 -5.93 3.57 -23.38
C PHE A 181 -4.98 4.21 -24.42
N LEU A 182 -5.01 3.78 -25.67
CA LEU A 182 -4.38 4.46 -26.81
C LEU A 182 -5.24 5.59 -27.41
N GLY A 183 -6.53 5.68 -27.04
CA GLY A 183 -7.48 6.66 -27.61
C GLY A 183 -8.04 6.29 -28.96
N ASP A 184 -7.89 5.04 -29.41
CA ASP A 184 -8.47 4.52 -30.67
C ASP A 184 -9.96 4.24 -30.50
N VAL A 185 -10.39 3.74 -29.35
CA VAL A 185 -11.79 3.51 -28.99
C VAL A 185 -12.24 4.63 -28.05
N LYS A 186 -13.21 5.42 -28.52
CA LYS A 186 -13.59 6.70 -27.88
C LYS A 186 -14.98 6.71 -27.27
N THR A 187 -15.85 5.72 -27.59
CA THR A 187 -17.21 5.65 -27.08
C THR A 187 -17.54 4.25 -26.60
N TRP A 188 -18.41 4.15 -25.60
CA TRP A 188 -18.79 2.87 -25.00
C TRP A 188 -19.56 1.96 -25.94
N ASN A 189 -20.36 2.52 -26.88
CA ASN A 189 -21.06 1.76 -27.90
C ASN A 189 -20.19 1.45 -29.14
N ALA A 190 -18.92 1.66 -29.11
CA ALA A 190 -18.02 1.31 -30.22
C ALA A 190 -18.20 -0.17 -30.62
N PRO A 191 -18.15 -0.51 -31.91
CA PRO A 191 -18.42 -1.87 -32.40
C PRO A 191 -17.56 -2.95 -31.73
N GLN A 192 -16.30 -2.61 -31.35
CA GLN A 192 -15.38 -3.52 -30.70
C GLN A 192 -15.84 -3.90 -29.28
N ILE A 193 -16.46 -2.95 -28.54
CA ILE A 193 -17.01 -3.21 -27.20
C ILE A 193 -18.37 -3.90 -27.34
N ALA A 194 -19.23 -3.40 -28.23
CA ALA A 194 -20.58 -3.95 -28.47
C ALA A 194 -20.55 -5.43 -28.85
N LYS A 195 -19.59 -5.85 -29.68
CA LYS A 195 -19.42 -7.26 -30.10
C LYS A 195 -19.15 -8.20 -28.91
N LEU A 196 -18.45 -7.72 -27.87
CA LEU A 196 -18.16 -8.50 -26.65
C LEU A 196 -19.33 -8.50 -25.66
N ASN A 197 -20.32 -7.64 -25.86
CA ASN A 197 -21.43 -7.35 -24.96
C ASN A 197 -22.77 -7.31 -25.72
N SER A 198 -23.03 -8.30 -26.58
CA SER A 198 -24.24 -8.32 -27.44
C SER A 198 -25.57 -8.31 -26.67
N GLU A 199 -25.54 -8.72 -25.41
CA GLU A 199 -26.69 -8.77 -24.49
C GLU A 199 -26.92 -7.45 -23.75
N ILE A 200 -26.05 -6.44 -23.94
CA ILE A 200 -26.06 -5.16 -23.23
C ILE A 200 -26.28 -4.02 -24.23
N THR A 201 -27.27 -3.18 -23.96
CA THR A 201 -27.39 -1.91 -24.70
C THR A 201 -26.40 -0.91 -24.14
N LEU A 202 -25.27 -0.76 -24.83
CA LEU A 202 -24.24 0.18 -24.43
C LEU A 202 -24.58 1.62 -24.79
N PRO A 203 -24.39 2.61 -23.92
CA PRO A 203 -24.71 4.00 -24.19
C PRO A 203 -23.75 4.62 -25.21
N SER A 204 -24.27 5.51 -26.06
CA SER A 204 -23.45 6.39 -26.92
C SER A 204 -22.80 7.49 -26.06
N LEU A 205 -21.85 7.11 -25.23
CA LEU A 205 -21.19 7.97 -24.24
C LEU A 205 -19.69 7.99 -24.50
N PRO A 206 -19.03 9.16 -24.50
CA PRO A 206 -17.59 9.26 -24.62
C PRO A 206 -16.89 8.51 -23.45
N ILE A 207 -15.80 7.82 -23.75
CA ILE A 207 -14.97 7.18 -22.73
C ILE A 207 -14.03 8.22 -22.11
N GLN A 208 -14.14 8.41 -20.80
CA GLN A 208 -13.25 9.26 -20.00
C GLN A 208 -12.17 8.38 -19.38
N VAL A 209 -10.98 8.38 -19.95
CA VAL A 209 -9.86 7.57 -19.44
C VAL A 209 -9.26 8.24 -18.22
N ILE A 210 -9.15 7.47 -17.13
CA ILE A 210 -8.40 7.86 -15.93
C ILE A 210 -7.15 6.98 -15.85
N ASN A 211 -5.97 7.59 -15.86
CA ASN A 211 -4.69 6.90 -15.85
C ASN A 211 -3.89 7.20 -14.55
N ARG A 212 -2.66 6.68 -14.44
CA ARG A 212 -1.76 6.92 -13.31
C ARG A 212 -0.52 7.67 -13.79
N PRO A 213 0.03 8.61 -12.98
CA PRO A 213 1.31 9.24 -13.31
C PRO A 213 2.46 8.22 -13.31
N GLY A 214 3.63 8.63 -13.79
CA GLY A 214 4.80 7.77 -13.82
C GLY A 214 5.28 7.29 -12.45
N GLY A 215 6.06 6.20 -12.45
CA GLY A 215 6.68 5.61 -11.27
C GLY A 215 5.77 4.69 -10.43
N LYS A 216 4.56 4.42 -10.90
CA LYS A 216 3.58 3.57 -10.15
C LYS A 216 3.68 2.11 -10.61
N GLY A 217 3.66 1.19 -9.63
CA GLY A 217 3.70 -0.25 -9.91
C GLY A 217 2.46 -0.77 -10.63
N SER A 218 1.28 -0.22 -10.34
CA SER A 218 0.05 -0.54 -11.08
C SER A 218 0.16 -0.23 -12.59
N ASN A 219 0.90 0.83 -12.98
CA ASN A 219 1.22 1.06 -14.38
C ASN A 219 2.03 -0.10 -14.97
N TYR A 220 3.08 -0.55 -14.25
CA TYR A 220 3.92 -1.64 -14.74
C TYR A 220 3.11 -2.90 -15.04
N VAL A 221 2.27 -3.33 -14.08
CA VAL A 221 1.45 -4.54 -14.24
C VAL A 221 0.43 -4.38 -15.37
N PHE A 222 -0.23 -3.23 -15.46
CA PHE A 222 -1.22 -2.97 -16.49
C PHE A 222 -0.60 -2.88 -17.89
N THR A 223 0.55 -2.19 -18.02
CA THR A 223 1.25 -2.08 -19.30
C THR A 223 1.92 -3.39 -19.72
N ASP A 224 2.33 -4.26 -18.78
CA ASP A 224 2.83 -5.61 -19.11
C ASP A 224 1.73 -6.44 -19.79
N PHE A 225 0.53 -6.48 -19.19
CA PHE A 225 -0.61 -7.15 -19.79
C PHE A 225 -0.97 -6.56 -21.18
N LEU A 226 -1.17 -5.24 -21.27
CA LEU A 226 -1.54 -4.61 -22.53
C LEU A 226 -0.50 -4.78 -23.63
N SER A 227 0.80 -4.82 -23.27
CA SER A 227 1.89 -5.07 -24.22
C SER A 227 1.95 -6.51 -24.69
N LYS A 228 1.47 -7.48 -23.88
CA LYS A 228 1.37 -8.89 -24.31
C LYS A 228 0.26 -9.10 -25.34
N VAL A 229 -0.90 -8.50 -25.09
CA VAL A 229 -2.11 -8.72 -25.91
C VAL A 229 -2.25 -7.77 -27.08
N SER A 230 -1.47 -6.68 -27.14
CA SER A 230 -1.52 -5.68 -28.22
C SER A 230 -0.13 -5.29 -28.71
N SER A 231 0.20 -5.68 -29.94
CA SER A 231 1.45 -5.29 -30.61
C SER A 231 1.54 -3.76 -30.79
N LYS A 232 0.40 -3.10 -31.07
CA LYS A 232 0.33 -1.64 -31.19
C LYS A 232 0.65 -0.96 -29.86
N PHE A 233 0.07 -1.43 -28.75
CA PHE A 233 0.37 -0.89 -27.43
C PHE A 233 1.84 -1.10 -27.05
N ARG A 234 2.36 -2.29 -27.30
CA ARG A 234 3.78 -2.62 -27.09
C ARG A 234 4.73 -1.67 -27.82
N ALA A 235 4.40 -1.34 -29.08
CA ALA A 235 5.23 -0.44 -29.88
C ALA A 235 5.14 1.02 -29.44
N GLN A 236 3.98 1.49 -28.97
CA GLN A 236 3.75 2.89 -28.65
C GLN A 236 4.06 3.23 -27.18
N VAL A 237 3.79 2.33 -26.25
CA VAL A 237 3.93 2.55 -24.80
C VAL A 237 4.94 1.59 -24.20
N GLY A 238 4.81 0.29 -24.50
CA GLY A 238 5.67 -0.76 -23.95
C GLY A 238 5.40 -1.07 -22.46
N VAL A 239 6.20 -1.99 -21.89
CA VAL A 239 6.14 -2.38 -20.48
C VAL A 239 6.91 -1.37 -19.63
N THR A 240 6.23 -0.63 -18.75
CA THR A 240 6.88 0.42 -17.95
C THR A 240 6.03 0.86 -16.75
N ALA A 241 6.70 1.23 -15.65
CA ALA A 241 6.07 1.91 -14.53
C ALA A 241 5.79 3.41 -14.80
N SER A 242 6.38 3.97 -15.88
CA SER A 242 6.27 5.40 -16.23
C SER A 242 5.79 5.60 -17.66
N PRO A 243 4.59 5.12 -18.01
CA PRO A 243 4.04 5.28 -19.34
C PRO A 243 3.77 6.75 -19.68
N LYS A 244 4.00 7.10 -20.93
CA LYS A 244 3.47 8.34 -21.51
C LYS A 244 2.08 8.04 -22.08
N TRP A 245 1.06 8.18 -21.24
CA TRP A 245 -0.30 7.91 -21.64
C TRP A 245 -0.74 8.85 -22.74
N PRO A 246 -1.24 8.33 -23.90
CA PRO A 246 -1.69 9.17 -24.99
C PRO A 246 -2.96 9.96 -24.67
N VAL A 247 -3.80 9.46 -23.78
CA VAL A 247 -5.10 10.04 -23.43
C VAL A 247 -5.36 9.91 -21.92
N GLY A 248 -6.29 10.72 -21.42
CA GLY A 248 -6.85 10.61 -20.10
C GLY A 248 -6.25 11.58 -19.09
N GLU A 249 -6.82 11.55 -17.88
CA GLU A 249 -6.40 12.33 -16.72
C GLU A 249 -5.72 11.44 -15.70
N ALA A 250 -4.74 11.99 -14.97
CA ALA A 250 -4.01 11.26 -13.95
C ALA A 250 -4.74 11.24 -12.59
N ALA A 251 -4.67 10.09 -11.90
CA ALA A 251 -5.00 9.94 -10.48
C ALA A 251 -3.76 9.51 -9.70
N GLU A 252 -3.38 10.30 -8.68
CA GLU A 252 -2.11 10.10 -7.95
C GLU A 252 -2.11 8.86 -7.07
N ARG A 253 -3.20 8.60 -6.35
CA ARG A 253 -3.34 7.46 -5.43
C ARG A 253 -4.38 6.47 -5.94
N SER A 254 -4.31 5.24 -5.46
CA SER A 254 -5.28 4.20 -5.80
C SER A 254 -6.69 4.54 -5.32
N SER A 255 -6.81 5.20 -4.14
CA SER A 255 -8.08 5.76 -3.67
C SER A 255 -8.62 6.82 -4.61
N ASP A 256 -7.77 7.74 -5.07
CA ASP A 256 -8.17 8.82 -5.97
C ASP A 256 -8.65 8.27 -7.32
N MET A 257 -8.05 7.18 -7.80
CA MET A 257 -8.50 6.47 -9.01
C MET A 257 -9.92 5.93 -8.85
N ALA A 258 -10.19 5.21 -7.76
CA ALA A 258 -11.53 4.68 -7.50
C ALA A 258 -12.56 5.81 -7.34
N ASP A 259 -12.21 6.89 -6.63
CA ASP A 259 -13.09 8.05 -6.42
C ASP A 259 -13.38 8.81 -7.72
N LYS A 260 -12.36 9.07 -8.55
CA LYS A 260 -12.53 9.73 -9.85
C LYS A 260 -13.41 8.90 -10.78
N VAL A 261 -13.17 7.59 -10.88
CA VAL A 261 -14.00 6.72 -11.72
C VAL A 261 -15.43 6.70 -11.20
N ARG A 262 -15.66 6.53 -9.91
CA ARG A 262 -17.01 6.55 -9.33
C ARG A 262 -17.73 7.89 -9.57
N GLY A 263 -17.02 9.00 -9.50
CA GLY A 263 -17.57 10.35 -9.67
C GLY A 263 -17.73 10.80 -11.12
N THR A 264 -17.16 10.11 -12.11
CA THR A 264 -17.14 10.53 -13.51
C THR A 264 -17.91 9.55 -14.39
N ARG A 265 -19.11 9.93 -14.83
CA ARG A 265 -19.92 9.11 -15.75
C ARG A 265 -19.18 8.86 -17.07
N GLY A 266 -19.19 7.62 -17.54
CA GLY A 266 -18.49 7.20 -18.75
C GLY A 266 -16.99 7.01 -18.58
N SER A 267 -16.47 7.06 -17.36
CA SER A 267 -15.06 6.85 -17.12
C SER A 267 -14.66 5.37 -17.08
N ILE A 268 -13.39 5.15 -17.38
CA ILE A 268 -12.67 3.89 -17.19
C ILE A 268 -11.30 4.20 -16.57
N GLY A 269 -10.87 3.38 -15.63
CA GLY A 269 -9.54 3.42 -15.06
C GLY A 269 -9.08 2.02 -14.69
N PHE A 270 -7.98 1.93 -13.95
CA PHE A 270 -7.47 0.67 -13.44
C PHE A 270 -6.91 0.86 -12.03
N VAL A 271 -7.17 -0.12 -11.17
CA VAL A 271 -6.75 -0.04 -9.76
C VAL A 271 -6.51 -1.45 -9.22
N GLU A 272 -5.81 -1.55 -8.12
CA GLU A 272 -5.63 -2.80 -7.40
C GLU A 272 -7.00 -3.34 -6.91
N TYR A 273 -7.17 -4.67 -6.98
CA TYR A 273 -8.43 -5.36 -6.67
C TYR A 273 -9.05 -4.93 -5.33
N GLN A 274 -8.24 -4.81 -4.27
CA GLN A 274 -8.73 -4.39 -2.95
C GLN A 274 -9.33 -2.98 -2.93
N TYR A 275 -8.84 -2.06 -3.75
CA TYR A 275 -9.41 -0.71 -3.85
C TYR A 275 -10.70 -0.68 -4.65
N ALA A 276 -10.83 -1.54 -5.66
CA ALA A 276 -12.07 -1.69 -6.41
C ALA A 276 -13.18 -2.24 -5.50
N VAL A 277 -12.88 -3.25 -4.68
CA VAL A 277 -13.83 -3.84 -3.73
C VAL A 277 -14.21 -2.84 -2.64
N LYS A 278 -13.23 -2.25 -1.95
CA LYS A 278 -13.47 -1.26 -0.88
C LYS A 278 -14.17 -0.01 -1.41
N GLY A 279 -13.85 0.41 -2.64
CA GLY A 279 -14.44 1.57 -3.30
C GLY A 279 -15.83 1.32 -3.89
N SER A 280 -16.33 0.09 -3.87
CA SER A 280 -17.61 -0.30 -4.49
C SER A 280 -17.77 0.21 -5.94
N VAL A 281 -16.70 0.07 -6.74
CA VAL A 281 -16.66 0.49 -8.15
C VAL A 281 -16.86 -0.73 -9.04
N ALA A 282 -17.63 -0.57 -10.11
CA ALA A 282 -17.86 -1.64 -11.06
C ALA A 282 -16.55 -2.08 -11.74
N GLN A 283 -16.36 -3.40 -11.82
CA GLN A 283 -15.18 -4.06 -12.39
C GLN A 283 -15.60 -4.78 -13.68
N ALA A 284 -14.82 -4.62 -14.75
CA ALA A 284 -15.03 -5.37 -15.98
C ALA A 284 -14.48 -6.79 -15.84
N ALA A 285 -15.17 -7.76 -16.45
CA ALA A 285 -14.61 -9.07 -16.73
C ALA A 285 -13.66 -8.96 -17.94
N VAL A 286 -12.47 -9.54 -17.79
CA VAL A 286 -11.43 -9.45 -18.83
C VAL A 286 -11.23 -10.79 -19.50
N LEU A 287 -11.17 -10.79 -20.84
CA LEU A 287 -10.88 -12.00 -21.62
C LEU A 287 -9.45 -12.46 -21.34
N ASN A 288 -9.28 -13.70 -20.91
CA ASN A 288 -8.00 -14.32 -20.63
C ASN A 288 -7.46 -15.17 -21.79
N ALA A 289 -6.21 -15.64 -21.70
CA ALA A 289 -5.60 -16.53 -22.67
C ALA A 289 -6.34 -17.86 -22.88
N GLY A 290 -7.14 -18.30 -21.89
CA GLY A 290 -8.01 -19.48 -21.96
C GLY A 290 -9.33 -19.25 -22.70
N GLY A 291 -9.57 -18.04 -23.24
CA GLY A 291 -10.77 -17.67 -24.01
C GLY A 291 -12.00 -17.41 -23.15
N ARG A 292 -11.86 -17.17 -21.84
CA ARG A 292 -12.95 -16.89 -20.90
C ARG A 292 -12.88 -15.46 -20.38
N PHE A 293 -14.06 -14.87 -20.16
CA PHE A 293 -14.16 -13.60 -19.41
C PHE A 293 -14.12 -13.89 -17.92
N VAL A 294 -13.11 -13.35 -17.24
CA VAL A 294 -12.86 -13.62 -15.81
C VAL A 294 -12.82 -12.30 -15.05
N LYS A 295 -13.48 -12.25 -13.89
CA LYS A 295 -13.36 -11.17 -12.91
C LYS A 295 -12.26 -11.48 -11.91
N ALA A 296 -11.66 -10.43 -11.38
CA ALA A 296 -10.69 -10.60 -10.29
C ALA A 296 -11.38 -11.11 -9.02
N SER A 297 -10.81 -12.14 -8.45
CA SER A 297 -11.11 -12.70 -7.13
C SER A 297 -9.85 -13.34 -6.57
N SER A 298 -9.84 -13.69 -5.30
CA SER A 298 -8.70 -14.43 -4.71
C SER A 298 -8.41 -15.72 -5.47
N GLU A 299 -9.46 -16.43 -5.88
CA GLU A 299 -9.37 -17.70 -6.60
C GLU A 299 -8.80 -17.53 -8.01
N SER A 300 -9.26 -16.49 -8.75
CA SER A 300 -8.78 -16.25 -10.11
C SER A 300 -7.36 -15.68 -10.17
N ILE A 301 -6.93 -14.96 -9.11
CA ILE A 301 -5.55 -14.51 -8.93
C ILE A 301 -4.65 -15.71 -8.63
N ASP A 302 -5.07 -16.61 -7.73
CA ASP A 302 -4.34 -17.83 -7.41
C ASP A 302 -4.25 -18.76 -8.63
N ALA A 303 -5.35 -18.94 -9.38
CA ALA A 303 -5.36 -19.71 -10.62
C ALA A 303 -4.34 -19.20 -11.65
N ALA A 304 -4.16 -17.88 -11.78
CA ALA A 304 -3.16 -17.31 -12.67
C ALA A 304 -1.72 -17.68 -12.24
N CYS A 305 -1.45 -17.71 -10.94
CA CYS A 305 -0.15 -18.13 -10.44
C CYS A 305 0.10 -19.64 -10.64
N GLN A 306 -0.93 -20.48 -10.41
CA GLN A 306 -0.82 -21.92 -10.61
C GLN A 306 -0.66 -22.31 -12.07
N ALA A 307 -1.27 -21.54 -12.99
CA ALA A 307 -1.16 -21.75 -14.44
C ALA A 307 0.19 -21.28 -15.00
N ALA A 308 0.89 -20.40 -14.31
CA ALA A 308 2.24 -20.00 -14.67
C ALA A 308 3.22 -21.13 -14.34
N GLU A 309 3.91 -21.67 -15.35
CA GLU A 309 4.78 -22.84 -15.22
C GLU A 309 5.83 -22.72 -14.11
N ALA A 310 5.83 -23.67 -13.18
CA ALA A 310 6.76 -23.77 -12.05
C ALA A 310 8.26 -23.66 -12.35
N PRO A 311 8.81 -24.11 -13.52
CA PRO A 311 10.24 -23.99 -13.81
C PRO A 311 10.79 -22.57 -13.85
N ARG A 312 9.93 -21.58 -14.07
CA ARG A 312 10.32 -20.15 -14.10
C ARG A 312 10.52 -19.52 -12.73
N TRP A 313 10.15 -20.23 -11.64
CA TRP A 313 10.28 -19.71 -10.28
C TRP A 313 11.71 -19.76 -9.73
N ASN A 314 12.62 -20.53 -10.34
CA ASN A 314 14.01 -20.62 -9.87
C ASN A 314 14.74 -19.27 -9.82
N ASN A 315 14.34 -18.32 -10.67
CA ASN A 315 14.87 -16.94 -10.68
C ASN A 315 13.81 -15.89 -10.32
N PHE A 316 12.60 -16.32 -9.94
CA PHE A 316 11.45 -15.43 -9.67
C PHE A 316 11.13 -14.46 -10.82
N SER A 317 11.50 -14.78 -12.06
CA SER A 317 11.38 -13.86 -13.21
C SER A 317 10.11 -14.07 -14.05
N ALA A 318 9.15 -14.86 -13.57
CA ALA A 318 7.92 -15.12 -14.29
C ALA A 318 6.96 -13.93 -14.25
N SER A 319 6.47 -13.47 -15.42
CA SER A 319 5.32 -12.61 -15.49
C SER A 319 4.04 -13.45 -15.46
N LEU A 320 3.10 -13.09 -14.59
CA LEU A 320 1.79 -13.72 -14.46
C LEU A 320 0.73 -13.07 -15.38
N ALA A 321 1.09 -11.99 -16.07
CA ALA A 321 0.17 -11.33 -17.00
C ALA A 321 -0.17 -12.29 -18.14
N ASP A 322 -1.49 -12.42 -18.42
CA ASP A 322 -2.05 -13.31 -19.44
C ASP A 322 -1.62 -14.78 -19.27
N ALA A 323 -1.58 -15.26 -18.01
CA ALA A 323 -1.23 -16.64 -17.70
C ALA A 323 -2.24 -17.61 -18.34
N PRO A 324 -1.77 -18.75 -18.90
CA PRO A 324 -2.63 -19.73 -19.55
C PRO A 324 -3.46 -20.47 -18.49
N GLY A 325 -4.76 -20.32 -18.53
CA GLY A 325 -5.67 -21.00 -17.60
C GLY A 325 -7.08 -20.47 -17.76
N ALA A 326 -8.07 -21.38 -17.80
CA ALA A 326 -9.46 -21.00 -18.04
C ALA A 326 -10.00 -20.04 -16.95
N ASP A 327 -9.54 -20.19 -15.71
CA ASP A 327 -10.01 -19.41 -14.57
C ASP A 327 -9.01 -18.33 -14.13
N SER A 328 -7.89 -18.17 -14.85
CA SER A 328 -6.84 -17.21 -14.56
C SER A 328 -7.30 -15.77 -14.83
N PHE A 329 -7.19 -14.88 -13.83
CA PHE A 329 -7.37 -13.46 -14.07
C PHE A 329 -6.16 -12.90 -14.82
N PRO A 330 -6.33 -12.27 -16.00
CA PRO A 330 -5.20 -12.02 -16.89
C PRO A 330 -4.28 -10.88 -16.47
N ILE A 331 -4.73 -9.99 -15.58
CA ILE A 331 -3.92 -8.83 -15.12
C ILE A 331 -3.42 -9.10 -13.70
N THR A 332 -2.74 -10.21 -13.53
CA THR A 332 -2.17 -10.68 -12.26
C THR A 332 -0.65 -10.47 -12.25
N SER A 333 -0.10 -10.18 -11.09
CA SER A 333 1.34 -10.03 -10.87
C SER A 333 1.72 -10.40 -9.44
N PHE A 334 3.02 -10.50 -9.19
CA PHE A 334 3.58 -10.45 -7.85
C PHE A 334 3.76 -9.02 -7.39
N THR A 335 3.77 -8.80 -6.06
CA THR A 335 4.56 -7.72 -5.48
C THR A 335 5.90 -8.31 -5.04
N TRP A 336 6.93 -7.51 -5.16
CA TRP A 336 8.30 -7.89 -4.87
C TRP A 336 8.80 -7.11 -3.65
N ILE A 337 9.63 -7.74 -2.84
CA ILE A 337 10.51 -7.03 -1.92
C ILE A 337 11.90 -6.97 -2.52
N TYR A 338 12.49 -5.78 -2.54
CA TYR A 338 13.84 -5.52 -3.04
C TYR A 338 14.78 -5.33 -1.85
N LEU A 339 15.88 -6.07 -1.86
CA LEU A 339 16.84 -6.14 -0.77
C LEU A 339 18.24 -5.92 -1.30
N ARG A 340 19.11 -5.29 -0.52
CA ARG A 340 20.54 -5.25 -0.82
C ARG A 340 21.20 -6.59 -0.49
N THR A 341 22.09 -7.06 -1.36
CA THR A 341 22.86 -8.30 -1.15
C THR A 341 23.91 -8.16 -0.05
N ARG A 342 24.29 -6.92 0.31
CA ARG A 342 25.25 -6.62 1.37
C ARG A 342 24.66 -5.56 2.29
N SER A 343 24.67 -5.82 3.59
CA SER A 343 24.34 -4.87 4.65
C SER A 343 25.50 -4.77 5.63
N SER A 344 25.79 -3.56 6.07
CA SER A 344 26.88 -3.30 7.02
C SER A 344 26.49 -3.51 8.49
N GLU A 345 25.18 -3.56 8.80
CA GLU A 345 24.66 -3.63 10.16
C GLU A 345 24.05 -4.99 10.45
N SER A 346 24.78 -5.88 11.12
CA SER A 346 24.36 -7.25 11.40
C SER A 346 23.06 -7.37 12.20
N ALA A 347 22.83 -6.50 13.18
CA ALA A 347 21.63 -6.53 14.02
C ALA A 347 20.36 -6.15 13.22
N ARG A 348 20.42 -5.11 12.36
CA ARG A 348 19.31 -4.72 11.50
C ARG A 348 19.03 -5.76 10.42
N THR A 349 20.09 -6.34 9.86
CA THR A 349 19.97 -7.43 8.88
C THR A 349 19.29 -8.65 9.50
N GLY A 350 19.70 -9.03 10.73
CA GLY A 350 19.05 -10.11 11.47
C GLY A 350 17.56 -9.86 11.69
N ALA A 351 17.20 -8.68 12.19
CA ALA A 351 15.80 -8.28 12.38
C ALA A 351 14.98 -8.29 11.08
N LEU A 352 15.58 -7.85 9.96
CA LEU A 352 14.94 -7.89 8.66
C LEU A 352 14.71 -9.34 8.19
N VAL A 353 15.69 -10.22 8.34
CA VAL A 353 15.56 -11.64 7.98
C VAL A 353 14.51 -12.34 8.84
N ASP A 354 14.43 -12.03 10.14
CA ASP A 354 13.39 -12.57 11.02
C ASP A 354 12.00 -12.11 10.62
N PHE A 355 11.86 -10.84 10.24
CA PHE A 355 10.60 -10.32 9.67
C PHE A 355 10.23 -11.00 8.34
N LEU A 356 11.19 -11.19 7.43
CA LEU A 356 10.96 -11.91 6.18
C LEU A 356 10.51 -13.35 6.43
N ASN A 357 11.17 -14.05 7.35
CA ASN A 357 10.75 -15.41 7.72
C ASN A 357 9.31 -15.43 8.24
N TRP A 358 8.93 -14.46 9.08
CA TRP A 358 7.57 -14.33 9.58
C TRP A 358 6.57 -14.00 8.44
N ILE A 359 6.92 -13.11 7.49
CA ILE A 359 6.09 -12.83 6.30
C ILE A 359 5.79 -14.12 5.54
N TYR A 360 6.82 -14.97 5.31
CA TYR A 360 6.69 -16.19 4.52
C TYR A 360 6.19 -17.41 5.33
N THR A 361 5.80 -17.22 6.57
CA THR A 361 5.11 -18.20 7.41
C THR A 361 3.76 -17.64 7.85
N ASP A 362 3.71 -16.96 8.99
CA ASP A 362 2.48 -16.46 9.60
C ASP A 362 1.88 -15.27 8.87
N GLY A 363 2.71 -14.47 8.19
CA GLY A 363 2.27 -13.27 7.47
C GLY A 363 1.34 -13.56 6.30
N GLN A 364 1.49 -14.71 5.63
CA GLN A 364 0.69 -15.06 4.45
C GLN A 364 -0.81 -15.17 4.75
N GLN A 365 -1.21 -15.57 5.96
CA GLN A 365 -2.61 -15.69 6.35
C GLN A 365 -3.40 -14.38 6.26
N TYR A 366 -2.73 -13.23 6.29
CA TYR A 366 -3.37 -11.91 6.21
C TYR A 366 -3.61 -11.45 4.77
N ALA A 367 -3.04 -12.14 3.76
CA ALA A 367 -3.11 -11.71 2.37
C ALA A 367 -4.56 -11.55 1.89
N ALA A 368 -5.41 -12.56 2.04
CA ALA A 368 -6.80 -12.53 1.57
C ALA A 368 -7.64 -11.45 2.27
N GLN A 369 -7.40 -11.20 3.56
CA GLN A 369 -8.11 -10.16 4.33
C GLN A 369 -7.83 -8.75 3.81
N GLU A 370 -6.65 -8.53 3.24
CA GLU A 370 -6.24 -7.25 2.66
C GLU A 370 -6.44 -7.19 1.14
N GLY A 371 -7.05 -8.22 0.52
CA GLY A 371 -7.38 -8.27 -0.91
C GLY A 371 -6.21 -8.67 -1.81
N TYR A 372 -5.29 -9.46 -1.28
CA TYR A 372 -4.19 -10.12 -2.00
C TYR A 372 -4.42 -11.62 -2.02
N ALA A 373 -3.67 -12.35 -2.88
CA ALA A 373 -3.57 -13.79 -2.73
C ALA A 373 -2.19 -14.18 -2.16
N ALA A 374 -2.16 -15.21 -1.32
CA ALA A 374 -0.92 -15.73 -0.75
C ALA A 374 -0.09 -16.42 -1.83
N LEU A 375 1.23 -16.51 -1.62
CA LEU A 375 2.09 -17.28 -2.50
C LEU A 375 1.77 -18.78 -2.38
N PRO A 376 1.75 -19.53 -3.50
CA PRO A 376 1.60 -20.98 -3.47
C PRO A 376 2.69 -21.68 -2.67
N ALA A 377 2.36 -22.78 -2.01
CA ALA A 377 3.28 -23.51 -1.13
C ALA A 377 4.63 -23.88 -1.79
N PRO A 378 4.70 -24.33 -3.06
CA PRO A 378 5.97 -24.61 -3.71
C PRO A 378 6.85 -23.35 -3.86
N LEU A 379 6.25 -22.19 -4.21
CA LEU A 379 6.96 -20.93 -4.34
C LEU A 379 7.43 -20.43 -2.96
N LEU A 380 6.60 -20.54 -1.93
CA LEU A 380 6.98 -20.22 -0.55
C LEU A 380 8.21 -21.01 -0.09
N ALA A 381 8.30 -22.30 -0.42
CA ALA A 381 9.45 -23.14 -0.08
C ALA A 381 10.75 -22.60 -0.72
N GLU A 382 10.70 -22.22 -2.01
CA GLU A 382 11.86 -21.66 -2.72
C GLU A 382 12.26 -20.28 -2.16
N VAL A 383 11.29 -19.41 -1.87
CA VAL A 383 11.57 -18.08 -1.31
C VAL A 383 12.21 -18.22 0.08
N ARG A 384 11.68 -19.08 0.95
CA ARG A 384 12.22 -19.33 2.29
C ARG A 384 13.67 -19.84 2.24
N LYS A 385 14.00 -20.72 1.28
CA LYS A 385 15.36 -21.16 1.04
C LYS A 385 16.29 -19.99 0.64
N LYS A 386 15.80 -19.03 -0.15
CA LYS A 386 16.58 -17.82 -0.49
C LYS A 386 16.77 -16.92 0.73
N VAL A 387 15.74 -16.73 1.55
CA VAL A 387 15.81 -15.90 2.77
C VAL A 387 16.81 -16.47 3.78
N SER A 388 16.87 -17.80 3.94
CA SER A 388 17.85 -18.43 4.85
C SER A 388 19.30 -18.17 4.48
N ASN A 389 19.57 -17.83 3.22
CA ASN A 389 20.92 -17.51 2.71
C ASN A 389 21.27 -16.01 2.80
N LEU A 390 20.37 -15.17 3.38
CA LEU A 390 20.61 -13.73 3.56
C LEU A 390 21.28 -13.40 4.90
N ARG A 391 21.53 -14.39 5.76
CA ARG A 391 22.22 -14.24 7.04
C ARG A 391 23.72 -14.19 6.90
#